data_882ac83da527d5afda2875cfc18b88a8
#
_entry.id   882ac83da527d5afda2875cfc18b88a8
#
_cell.length_a   1.000
_cell.length_b   1.000
_cell.length_c   1.000
_cell.angle_alpha   90.00
_cell.angle_beta   90.00
_cell.angle_gamma   90.00
#
_symmetry.space_group_name_H-M   'P 1'
#
loop_
_entity.id
_entity.type
_entity.pdbx_description
1 polymer ?
#
loop_
_entity_poly.entity_id
_entity_poly.type
_entity_poly.pdbx_seq_one_letter_code
_entity_poly.pdbx_strand_id
1 'polypeptide(L)'
;MNGGYPILLVEDSPDDVLLIERVFNRTDLNHPLRTVTDGEKAIEYLKGLEEYSDRAAYPYPGLVILDLKMPGLGGFDVIRWMRGHPQAKLVPIIVLSGSSEPADVNRAYELGANAFMVKPANHRALEQLISTIGEFWLASEGPRPGFTARSSAAML
;
A
#
# COMPACT_ATOMS: atom_id res chain seq x y z
N MET A 1 -18.38 -14.71 0.83
CA MET A 1 -18.30 -13.73 1.26
C MET A 1 -17.32 -12.85 0.72
N ASN A 2 -17.21 -11.92 1.18
CA ASN A 2 -16.44 -10.90 0.63
C ASN A 2 -15.00 -11.17 0.71
N GLY A 3 -14.29 -10.96 -0.33
CA GLY A 3 -12.87 -10.89 -0.30
C GLY A 3 -12.42 -9.77 0.62
N GLY A 4 -11.18 -9.79 1.05
CA GLY A 4 -10.62 -8.69 1.79
C GLY A 4 -10.47 -7.46 0.92
N TYR A 5 -10.03 -6.37 1.52
CA TYR A 5 -9.80 -5.14 0.78
C TYR A 5 -8.60 -5.32 -0.16
N PRO A 6 -8.67 -4.78 -1.38
CA PRO A 6 -7.53 -4.84 -2.30
C PRO A 6 -6.31 -4.14 -1.72
N ILE A 7 -5.14 -4.68 -2.03
CA ILE A 7 -3.87 -4.12 -1.57
C ILE A 7 -3.02 -3.78 -2.78
N LEU A 8 -2.46 -2.58 -2.78
CA LEU A 8 -1.48 -2.17 -3.77
C LEU A 8 -0.10 -2.23 -3.13
N LEU A 9 0.77 -3.06 -3.69
CA LEU A 9 2.17 -3.16 -3.28
C LEU A 9 3.02 -2.31 -4.22
N VAL A 10 3.79 -1.39 -3.68
CA VAL A 10 4.70 -0.55 -4.46
C VAL A 10 6.11 -0.91 -4.04
N GLU A 11 6.78 -1.71 -4.87
CA GLU A 11 8.05 -2.32 -4.52
C GLU A 11 8.85 -2.63 -5.77
N ASP A 12 10.11 -2.23 -5.83
CA ASP A 12 10.95 -2.45 -7.00
C ASP A 12 11.88 -3.68 -6.90
N SER A 13 12.03 -4.26 -5.73
CA SER A 13 12.87 -5.45 -5.55
C SER A 13 12.12 -6.70 -6.01
N PRO A 14 12.57 -7.37 -7.09
CA PRO A 14 11.86 -8.57 -7.56
C PRO A 14 11.78 -9.68 -6.52
N ASP A 15 12.82 -9.83 -5.70
CA ASP A 15 12.84 -10.86 -4.66
C ASP A 15 11.80 -10.58 -3.58
N ASP A 16 11.69 -9.33 -3.16
CA ASP A 16 10.72 -8.94 -2.13
C ASP A 16 9.31 -9.05 -2.68
N VAL A 17 9.09 -8.62 -3.93
CA VAL A 17 7.79 -8.75 -4.58
C VAL A 17 7.34 -10.21 -4.60
N LEU A 18 8.23 -11.09 -5.02
CA LEU A 18 7.92 -12.52 -5.14
C LEU A 18 7.56 -13.11 -3.78
N LEU A 19 8.31 -12.75 -2.76
CA LEU A 19 8.07 -13.24 -1.41
C LEU A 19 6.74 -12.75 -0.86
N ILE A 20 6.45 -11.47 -1.02
CA ILE A 20 5.22 -10.87 -0.54
C ILE A 20 4.01 -11.46 -1.27
N GLU A 21 4.10 -11.59 -2.59
CA GLU A 21 3.03 -12.20 -3.37
C GLU A 21 2.78 -13.63 -2.95
N ARG A 22 3.85 -14.38 -2.67
CA ARG A 22 3.72 -15.76 -2.22
C ARG A 22 2.97 -15.86 -0.89
N VAL A 23 3.28 -14.98 0.04
CA VAL A 23 2.60 -14.98 1.34
C VAL A 23 1.12 -14.73 1.16
N PHE A 24 0.75 -13.71 0.39
CA PHE A 24 -0.66 -13.39 0.19
C PHE A 24 -1.41 -14.46 -0.60
N ASN A 25 -0.74 -15.13 -1.53
CA ASN A 25 -1.38 -16.19 -2.31
C ASN A 25 -1.53 -17.49 -1.54
N ARG A 26 -0.64 -17.74 -0.58
CA ARG A 26 -0.62 -18.99 0.16
C ARG A 26 -1.53 -19.03 1.37
N THR A 27 -1.87 -17.86 1.90
CA THR A 27 -2.66 -17.76 3.12
C THR A 27 -4.15 -17.64 2.78
N ASP A 28 -5.00 -17.78 3.79
CA ASP A 28 -6.43 -17.59 3.65
C ASP A 28 -6.83 -16.12 3.71
N LEU A 29 -5.89 -15.21 3.51
CA LEU A 29 -6.14 -13.78 3.67
C LEU A 29 -7.10 -13.22 2.64
N ASN A 30 -7.13 -13.80 1.45
CA ASN A 30 -8.12 -13.43 0.43
C ASN A 30 -8.19 -11.93 0.14
N HIS A 31 -7.04 -11.25 0.20
CA HIS A 31 -6.93 -9.86 -0.22
C HIS A 31 -6.35 -9.83 -1.63
N PRO A 32 -7.08 -9.26 -2.60
CA PRO A 32 -6.49 -9.12 -3.93
C PRO A 32 -5.24 -8.24 -3.86
N LEU A 33 -4.12 -8.74 -4.34
CA LEU A 33 -2.87 -8.00 -4.31
C LEU A 33 -2.46 -7.64 -5.73
N ARG A 34 -2.16 -6.37 -5.95
CA ARG A 34 -1.59 -5.90 -7.21
C ARG A 34 -0.28 -5.20 -6.91
N THR A 35 0.69 -5.36 -7.80
CA THR A 35 2.03 -4.83 -7.60
C THR A 35 2.39 -3.88 -8.70
N VAL A 36 3.00 -2.75 -8.33
CA VAL A 36 3.68 -1.84 -9.26
C VAL A 36 5.10 -1.65 -8.75
N THR A 37 6.01 -1.30 -9.66
CA THR A 37 7.44 -1.35 -9.36
C THR A 37 8.08 0.01 -9.15
N ASP A 38 7.32 1.09 -9.27
CA ASP A 38 7.85 2.43 -9.01
C ASP A 38 6.72 3.40 -8.63
N GLY A 39 7.12 4.58 -8.19
CA GLY A 39 6.15 5.57 -7.71
C GLY A 39 5.28 6.16 -8.79
N GLU A 40 5.82 6.31 -10.01
CA GLU A 40 5.02 6.82 -11.13
C GLU A 40 3.88 5.86 -11.44
N LYS A 41 4.19 4.56 -11.51
CA LYS A 41 3.17 3.55 -11.77
C LYS A 41 2.15 3.48 -10.65
N ALA A 42 2.58 3.71 -9.41
CA ALA A 42 1.64 3.76 -8.30
C ALA A 42 0.62 4.87 -8.49
N ILE A 43 1.07 6.05 -8.88
CA ILE A 43 0.18 7.18 -9.10
C ILE A 43 -0.73 6.93 -10.30
N GLU A 44 -0.18 6.36 -11.39
CA GLU A 44 -0.99 6.00 -12.56
C GLU A 44 -2.07 4.99 -12.18
N TYR A 45 -1.71 4.00 -11.35
CA TYR A 45 -2.66 3.02 -10.86
C TYR A 45 -3.80 3.71 -10.09
N LEU A 46 -3.42 4.57 -9.15
CA LEU A 46 -4.42 5.25 -8.31
C LEU A 46 -5.31 6.19 -9.12
N LYS A 47 -4.76 6.80 -10.16
CA LYS A 47 -5.55 7.64 -11.07
C LYS A 47 -6.43 6.83 -12.01
N GLY A 48 -6.15 5.54 -12.19
CA GLY A 48 -6.88 4.71 -13.14
C GLY A 48 -6.55 5.03 -14.59
N LEU A 49 -5.30 5.38 -14.85
CA LEU A 49 -4.86 5.74 -16.20
C LEU A 49 -4.52 4.51 -17.02
N GLU A 50 -4.79 4.59 -18.32
CA GLU A 50 -4.38 3.60 -19.32
C GLU A 50 -4.75 2.17 -18.91
N GLU A 51 -3.76 1.30 -18.73
CA GLU A 51 -4.02 -0.10 -18.38
C GLU A 51 -4.75 -0.27 -17.06
N TYR A 52 -4.63 0.71 -16.17
CA TYR A 52 -5.26 0.64 -14.84
C TYR A 52 -6.70 1.14 -14.82
N SER A 53 -7.24 1.51 -15.98
CA SER A 53 -8.62 2.01 -16.04
C SER A 53 -9.66 0.93 -15.79
N ASP A 54 -9.32 -0.34 -16.03
CA ASP A 54 -10.21 -1.45 -15.75
C ASP A 54 -10.14 -1.82 -14.27
N ARG A 55 -11.08 -1.31 -13.49
CA ARG A 55 -11.11 -1.52 -12.05
C ARG A 55 -11.51 -2.93 -11.63
N ALA A 56 -11.99 -3.74 -12.55
CA ALA A 56 -12.20 -5.16 -12.26
C ALA A 56 -10.86 -5.89 -12.20
N ALA A 57 -9.96 -5.57 -13.12
CA ALA A 57 -8.62 -6.16 -13.15
C ALA A 57 -7.68 -5.46 -12.16
N TYR A 58 -7.85 -4.16 -11.98
CA TYR A 58 -7.00 -3.32 -11.13
C TYR A 58 -7.85 -2.56 -10.12
N PRO A 59 -8.34 -3.25 -9.08
CA PRO A 59 -9.26 -2.62 -8.15
C PRO A 59 -8.60 -1.51 -7.33
N TYR A 60 -9.39 -0.52 -6.95
CA TYR A 60 -8.88 0.57 -6.13
C TYR A 60 -8.47 0.01 -4.76
N PRO A 61 -7.28 0.32 -4.27
CA PRO A 61 -6.80 -0.31 -3.04
C PRO A 61 -7.43 0.26 -1.79
N GLY A 62 -7.61 -0.60 -0.80
CA GLY A 62 -7.95 -0.20 0.55
C GLY A 62 -6.73 -0.11 1.46
N LEU A 63 -5.56 -0.51 0.95
CA LEU A 63 -4.30 -0.44 1.66
C LEU A 63 -3.17 -0.32 0.64
N VAL A 64 -2.20 0.54 0.92
CA VAL A 64 -0.97 0.63 0.12
C VAL A 64 0.21 0.23 0.99
N ILE A 65 0.97 -0.74 0.53
CA ILE A 65 2.25 -1.13 1.15
C ILE A 65 3.35 -0.57 0.24
N LEU A 66 4.22 0.23 0.79
CA LEU A 66 5.07 1.12 0.00
C LEU A 66 6.51 1.11 0.47
N ASP A 67 7.44 0.84 -0.45
CA ASP A 67 8.86 1.03 -0.19
C ASP A 67 9.23 2.50 -0.44
N LEU A 68 10.16 3.02 0.35
CA LEU A 68 10.59 4.41 0.21
C LEU A 68 11.65 4.58 -0.87
N LYS A 69 12.54 3.63 -1.00
CA LYS A 69 13.73 3.78 -1.83
C LYS A 69 13.55 3.06 -3.15
N MET A 70 13.06 3.80 -4.12
CA MET A 70 12.87 3.32 -5.48
C MET A 70 13.45 4.33 -6.45
N PRO A 71 13.95 3.90 -7.63
CA PRO A 71 14.45 4.84 -8.63
C PRO A 71 13.34 5.76 -9.11
N GLY A 72 13.72 6.98 -9.45
CA GLY A 72 12.79 7.98 -9.96
C GLY A 72 11.92 8.53 -8.84
N LEU A 73 10.62 8.57 -9.06
CA LEU A 73 9.66 9.05 -8.07
C LEU A 73 9.59 8.06 -6.92
N GLY A 74 10.02 8.48 -5.75
CA GLY A 74 10.14 7.59 -4.59
C GLY A 74 8.90 7.55 -3.73
N GLY A 75 9.00 6.76 -2.63
CA GLY A 75 7.88 6.55 -1.75
C GLY A 75 7.38 7.79 -1.05
N PHE A 76 8.26 8.71 -0.67
CA PHE A 76 7.83 9.97 -0.06
C PHE A 76 6.91 10.77 -1.00
N ASP A 77 7.23 10.76 -2.29
CA ASP A 77 6.41 11.46 -3.27
C ASP A 77 5.03 10.82 -3.42
N VAL A 78 4.98 9.50 -3.35
CA VAL A 78 3.70 8.78 -3.42
C VAL A 78 2.82 9.14 -2.21
N ILE A 79 3.41 9.15 -1.01
CA ILE A 79 2.66 9.51 0.20
C ILE A 79 2.10 10.93 0.06
N ARG A 80 2.96 11.86 -0.35
CA ARG A 80 2.54 13.27 -0.52
C ARG A 80 1.40 13.38 -1.52
N TRP A 81 1.52 12.70 -2.65
CA TRP A 81 0.49 12.74 -3.67
C TRP A 81 -0.83 12.18 -3.14
N MET A 82 -0.78 11.03 -2.46
CA MET A 82 -1.99 10.40 -1.94
C MET A 82 -2.72 11.29 -0.94
N ARG A 83 -1.98 11.92 -0.04
CA ARG A 83 -2.60 12.76 0.99
C ARG A 83 -3.17 14.06 0.43
N GLY A 84 -2.74 14.47 -0.75
CA GLY A 84 -3.31 15.63 -1.42
C GLY A 84 -4.43 15.31 -2.39
N HIS A 85 -4.78 14.02 -2.56
CA HIS A 85 -5.78 13.62 -3.55
C HIS A 85 -7.07 13.15 -2.85
N PRO A 86 -8.22 13.71 -3.20
CA PRO A 86 -9.47 13.39 -2.47
C PRO A 86 -9.78 11.90 -2.40
N GLN A 87 -9.52 11.17 -3.47
CA GLN A 87 -9.86 9.75 -3.51
C GLN A 87 -8.87 8.89 -2.74
N ALA A 88 -7.62 9.33 -2.62
CA ALA A 88 -6.56 8.54 -2.00
C ALA A 88 -6.27 8.96 -0.55
N LYS A 89 -6.77 10.11 -0.12
CA LYS A 89 -6.29 10.71 1.14
C LYS A 89 -6.67 9.90 2.39
N LEU A 90 -7.64 9.02 2.31
CA LEU A 90 -8.06 8.18 3.44
C LEU A 90 -7.49 6.77 3.37
N VAL A 91 -6.82 6.41 2.28
CA VAL A 91 -6.28 5.06 2.14
C VAL A 91 -5.10 4.88 3.08
N PRO A 92 -5.12 3.87 3.96
CA PRO A 92 -3.98 3.60 4.83
C PRO A 92 -2.71 3.29 4.05
N ILE A 93 -1.60 3.78 4.55
CA ILE A 93 -0.28 3.55 3.95
C ILE A 93 0.63 2.93 4.99
N ILE A 94 1.14 1.74 4.70
CA ILE A 94 2.17 1.10 5.51
C ILE A 94 3.47 1.18 4.71
N VAL A 95 4.46 1.87 5.28
CA VAL A 95 5.80 1.88 4.68
C VAL A 95 6.52 0.61 5.11
N LEU A 96 7.13 -0.07 4.15
CA LEU A 96 7.94 -1.26 4.39
C LEU A 96 9.28 -1.01 3.73
N SER A 97 10.29 -0.66 4.50
CA SER A 97 11.55 -0.17 3.96
C SER A 97 12.74 -0.80 4.65
N GLY A 98 13.83 -0.96 3.90
CA GLY A 98 15.09 -1.42 4.47
C GLY A 98 15.79 -0.37 5.32
N SER A 99 15.38 0.88 5.24
CA SER A 99 15.97 1.96 6.02
C SER A 99 15.34 2.04 7.41
N SER A 100 16.18 2.20 8.44
CA SER A 100 15.71 2.48 9.79
C SER A 100 16.17 3.85 10.27
N GLU A 101 16.60 4.70 9.34
CA GLU A 101 17.06 6.06 9.67
C GLU A 101 15.94 6.85 10.33
N PRO A 102 16.17 7.43 11.53
CA PRO A 102 15.11 8.19 12.20
C PRO A 102 14.53 9.32 11.34
N ALA A 103 15.36 9.95 10.52
CA ALA A 103 14.89 11.02 9.64
C ALA A 103 13.88 10.50 8.62
N ASP A 104 14.10 9.31 8.06
CA ASP A 104 13.18 8.70 7.11
C ASP A 104 11.88 8.30 7.78
N VAL A 105 11.97 7.71 8.97
CA VAL A 105 10.80 7.31 9.74
C VAL A 105 9.94 8.52 10.05
N ASN A 106 10.55 9.57 10.59
CA ASN A 106 9.83 10.77 10.97
C ASN A 106 9.18 11.43 9.75
N ARG A 107 9.93 11.51 8.65
CA ARG A 107 9.41 12.12 7.44
C ARG A 107 8.21 11.38 6.88
N ALA A 108 8.26 10.04 6.90
CA ALA A 108 7.13 9.24 6.44
C ALA A 108 5.86 9.57 7.22
N TYR A 109 5.95 9.61 8.54
CA TYR A 109 4.80 9.95 9.38
C TYR A 109 4.34 11.39 9.17
N GLU A 110 5.28 12.33 9.06
CA GLU A 110 4.93 13.73 8.80
C GLU A 110 4.18 13.89 7.48
N LEU A 111 4.54 13.11 6.48
CA LEU A 111 3.87 13.16 5.18
C LEU A 111 2.52 12.43 5.19
N GLY A 112 2.26 11.60 6.19
CA GLY A 112 0.96 10.98 6.33
C GLY A 112 0.91 9.45 6.28
N ALA A 113 2.05 8.77 6.46
CA ALA A 113 2.06 7.32 6.58
C ALA A 113 1.37 6.91 7.89
N ASN A 114 0.69 5.78 7.87
CA ASN A 114 0.01 5.25 9.04
C ASN A 114 0.91 4.34 9.87
N ALA A 115 1.88 3.69 9.23
CA ALA A 115 2.84 2.83 9.92
C ALA A 115 4.12 2.76 9.13
N PHE A 116 5.22 2.55 9.83
CA PHE A 116 6.53 2.36 9.22
C PHE A 116 7.12 1.07 9.79
N MET A 117 7.44 0.14 8.91
CA MET A 117 8.03 -1.13 9.30
C MET A 117 9.34 -1.31 8.56
N VAL A 118 10.35 -1.77 9.29
CA VAL A 118 11.67 -2.01 8.72
C VAL A 118 11.72 -3.43 8.17
N LYS A 119 12.12 -3.58 6.92
CA LYS A 119 12.26 -4.90 6.30
C LYS A 119 13.36 -5.68 7.03
N PRO A 120 13.06 -6.87 7.56
CA PRO A 120 14.12 -7.72 8.08
C PRO A 120 14.99 -8.22 6.92
N ALA A 121 16.29 -8.40 7.19
CA ALA A 121 17.20 -8.96 6.18
C ALA A 121 16.94 -10.45 5.95
N ASN A 122 16.42 -11.13 6.94
CA ASN A 122 16.12 -12.55 6.88
C ASN A 122 14.78 -12.78 6.20
N HIS A 123 14.74 -13.61 5.15
CA HIS A 123 13.52 -13.87 4.39
C HIS A 123 12.39 -14.43 5.24
N ARG A 124 12.72 -15.31 6.19
CA ARG A 124 11.71 -15.89 7.06
C ARG A 124 11.06 -14.84 7.95
N ALA A 125 11.88 -13.93 8.48
CA ALA A 125 11.36 -12.85 9.30
C ALA A 125 10.50 -11.89 8.47
N LEU A 126 10.89 -11.62 7.23
CA LEU A 126 10.08 -10.80 6.34
C LEU A 126 8.75 -11.49 6.03
N GLU A 127 8.78 -12.79 5.78
CA GLU A 127 7.57 -13.57 5.54
C GLU A 127 6.61 -13.48 6.73
N GLN A 128 7.15 -13.61 7.95
CA GLN A 128 6.33 -13.49 9.17
C GLN A 128 5.75 -12.09 9.33
N LEU A 129 6.53 -11.06 9.02
CA LEU A 129 6.05 -9.69 9.10
C LEU A 129 4.90 -9.45 8.12
N ILE A 130 5.04 -9.93 6.88
CA ILE A 130 4.00 -9.79 5.87
C ILE A 130 2.73 -10.53 6.29
N SER A 131 2.88 -11.74 6.84
CA SER A 131 1.73 -12.50 7.35
C SER A 131 1.01 -11.73 8.45
N THR A 132 1.76 -11.11 9.35
CA THR A 132 1.20 -10.31 10.43
C THR A 132 0.44 -9.10 9.90
N ILE A 133 1.01 -8.42 8.91
CA ILE A 133 0.33 -7.28 8.27
C ILE A 133 -0.98 -7.74 7.64
N GLY A 134 -0.96 -8.85 6.92
CA GLY A 134 -2.16 -9.38 6.28
C GLY A 134 -3.24 -9.76 7.28
N GLU A 135 -2.86 -10.43 8.36
CA GLU A 135 -3.81 -10.81 9.41
C GLU A 135 -4.40 -9.59 10.11
N PHE A 136 -3.55 -8.61 10.42
CA PHE A 136 -4.01 -7.37 11.02
C PHE A 136 -4.99 -6.67 10.10
N TRP A 137 -4.67 -6.60 8.81
CA TRP A 137 -5.51 -5.93 7.83
C TRP A 137 -6.85 -6.65 7.67
N LEU A 138 -6.83 -7.98 7.67
CA LEU A 138 -8.06 -8.76 7.58
C LEU A 138 -8.98 -8.48 8.75
N ALA A 139 -8.43 -8.27 9.94
CA ALA A 139 -9.21 -8.00 11.14
C ALA A 139 -9.65 -6.55 11.26
N SER A 140 -9.11 -5.66 10.44
CA SER A 140 -9.36 -4.22 10.55
C SER A 140 -10.55 -3.79 9.72
N GLU A 141 -11.15 -2.64 10.08
CA GLU A 141 -12.11 -1.96 9.22
C GLU A 141 -11.35 -0.98 8.35
N GLY A 142 -11.39 -1.18 7.06
CA GLY A 142 -10.79 -0.25 6.11
C GLY A 142 -11.81 0.76 5.60
N PRO A 143 -11.37 1.66 4.73
CA PRO A 143 -12.31 2.59 4.08
C PRO A 143 -13.37 1.82 3.30
N ARG A 144 -14.62 2.22 3.43
CA ARG A 144 -15.70 1.51 2.77
C ARG A 144 -15.79 1.90 1.31
N PRO A 145 -16.17 0.97 0.43
CA PRO A 145 -16.37 1.30 -0.97
C PRO A 145 -17.36 2.45 -1.10
N GLY A 146 -17.05 3.38 -1.98
CA GLY A 146 -17.90 4.53 -2.21
C GLY A 146 -17.73 5.69 -1.26
N PHE A 147 -16.95 5.52 -0.19
CA PHE A 147 -16.67 6.63 0.71
C PHE A 147 -15.69 7.60 0.06
N THR A 148 -16.01 8.89 0.12
CA THR A 148 -15.13 9.92 -0.43
C THR A 148 -15.02 11.08 0.57
N ALA A 149 -13.99 11.92 0.38
CA ALA A 149 -13.84 13.13 1.19
C ALA A 149 -15.05 14.06 1.05
N ARG A 150 -15.62 14.09 -0.14
CA ARG A 150 -16.81 14.89 -0.40
C ARG A 150 -18.01 14.40 0.42
N SER A 151 -18.22 13.08 0.45
CA SER A 151 -19.29 12.50 1.26
C SER A 151 -19.08 12.83 2.74
N SER A 152 -17.84 12.72 3.21
CA SER A 152 -17.53 13.05 4.58
C SER A 152 -17.81 14.53 4.89
N ALA A 153 -17.40 15.41 3.99
CA ALA A 153 -17.64 16.83 4.16
C ALA A 153 -19.13 17.15 4.14
N ALA A 154 -19.90 16.48 3.30
CA ALA A 154 -21.33 16.70 3.21
C ALA A 154 -22.07 16.26 4.47
N MET A 155 -21.50 15.37 5.25
CA MET A 155 -22.09 14.90 6.49
C MET A 155 -21.86 15.84 7.67
N LEU A 156 -20.97 16.77 7.51
CA LEU A 156 -20.70 17.76 8.55
C LEU A 156 -21.64 18.92 8.45
#